data_9715d91e4270489677ee6363c69ca0db
#
_entry.id   9715d91e4270489677ee6363c69ca0db
#
_cell.length_a   1.000
_cell.length_b   1.000
_cell.length_c   1.000
_cell.angle_alpha   90.00
_cell.angle_beta   90.00
_cell.angle_gamma   90.00
#
_symmetry.space_group_name_H-M   'P 1'
#
loop_
_entity.id
_entity.type
_entity.pdbx_description
1 polymer ?
#
loop_
_entity_poly.entity_id
_entity_poly.type
_entity_poly.pdbx_seq_one_letter_code
_entity_poly.pdbx_strand_id
1 'polypeptide(L)'
;MVRLEYSWRFADDLASVTSEEVEAHVMRCLDALESFPEIGSPLVPDRIEREFGPGVRTIVVALFDLVYTYRSGADVVQVEALVPQRAAW
;
A
#
# COMPACT_ATOMS: atom_id res chain seq x y z
N MET A 1 16.92 4.24 -5.86
CA MET A 1 15.99 3.89 -4.77
C MET A 1 14.95 4.98 -4.64
N VAL A 2 13.67 4.61 -4.63
CA VAL A 2 12.60 5.60 -4.55
C VAL A 2 12.43 6.09 -3.11
N ARG A 3 11.83 7.27 -2.96
CA ARG A 3 11.44 7.81 -1.67
C ARG A 3 10.03 7.35 -1.34
N LEU A 4 9.81 6.88 -0.12
CA LEU A 4 8.47 6.54 0.37
C LEU A 4 7.88 7.73 1.11
N GLU A 5 6.63 8.04 0.81
CA GLU A 5 5.83 9.02 1.54
C GLU A 5 4.59 8.33 2.06
N TYR A 6 4.15 8.69 3.26
CA TYR A 6 3.05 8.02 3.95
C TYR A 6 1.91 8.98 4.19
N SER A 7 0.68 8.56 3.83
CA SER A 7 -0.51 9.34 4.14
C SER A 7 -0.88 9.21 5.62
N TRP A 8 -1.65 10.18 6.12
CA TRP A 8 -2.21 10.10 7.45
C TRP A 8 -3.12 8.88 7.59
N ARG A 9 -3.88 8.56 6.53
CA ARG A 9 -4.73 7.38 6.53
C ARG A 9 -3.93 6.09 6.73
N PHE A 10 -2.81 5.96 6.02
CA PHE A 10 -1.97 4.78 6.19
C PHE A 10 -1.44 4.68 7.62
N ALA A 11 -1.01 5.80 8.21
CA ALA A 11 -0.52 5.80 9.58
C ALA A 11 -1.61 5.34 10.56
N ASP A 12 -2.84 5.83 10.38
CA ASP A 12 -3.96 5.43 11.21
C ASP A 12 -4.32 3.95 11.01
N ASP A 13 -4.34 3.49 9.75
CA ASP A 13 -4.62 2.10 9.44
C ASP A 13 -3.58 1.17 10.08
N LEU A 14 -2.32 1.52 9.97
CA LEU A 14 -1.24 0.71 10.54
C LEU A 14 -1.32 0.69 12.07
N ALA A 15 -1.66 1.81 12.69
CA ALA A 15 -1.82 1.89 14.14
C ALA A 15 -2.95 0.98 14.65
N SER A 16 -3.91 0.64 13.80
CA SER A 16 -5.02 -0.25 14.14
C SER A 16 -4.65 -1.73 14.05
N VAL A 17 -3.49 -2.05 13.47
CA VAL A 17 -3.03 -3.45 13.37
C VAL A 17 -2.50 -3.88 14.72
N THR A 18 -3.09 -4.96 15.26
CA THR A 18 -2.70 -5.47 16.58
C THR A 18 -1.76 -6.67 16.50
N SER A 19 -1.60 -7.27 15.32
CA SER A 19 -0.72 -8.42 15.09
C SER A 19 0.69 -7.96 14.77
N GLU A 20 1.64 -8.37 15.60
CA GLU A 20 3.06 -8.07 15.34
C GLU A 20 3.56 -8.71 14.05
N GLU A 21 3.04 -9.90 13.70
CA GLU A 21 3.40 -10.57 12.46
C GLU A 21 2.94 -9.81 11.24
N VAL A 22 1.71 -9.29 11.28
CA VAL A 22 1.17 -8.48 10.18
C VAL A 22 1.96 -7.19 10.05
N GLU A 23 2.24 -6.52 11.16
CA GLU A 23 3.03 -5.29 11.15
C GLU A 23 4.42 -5.54 10.55
N ALA A 24 5.09 -6.62 10.96
CA ALA A 24 6.40 -6.97 10.42
C ALA A 24 6.33 -7.25 8.91
N HIS A 25 5.25 -7.89 8.45
CA HIS A 25 5.06 -8.15 7.03
C HIS A 25 4.86 -6.86 6.25
N VAL A 26 4.08 -5.93 6.79
CA VAL A 26 3.90 -4.60 6.20
C VAL A 26 5.26 -3.90 6.06
N MET A 27 6.08 -3.93 7.10
CA MET A 27 7.39 -3.29 7.07
C MET A 27 8.30 -3.91 6.01
N ARG A 28 8.27 -5.23 5.83
CA ARG A 28 9.03 -5.89 4.77
C ARG A 28 8.55 -5.47 3.38
N CYS A 29 7.25 -5.28 3.20
CA CYS A 29 6.71 -4.79 1.94
C CYS A 29 7.17 -3.37 1.64
N LEU A 30 7.19 -2.51 2.66
CA LEU A 30 7.66 -1.14 2.49
C LEU A 30 9.14 -1.12 2.10
N ASP A 31 9.95 -1.96 2.72
CA ASP A 31 11.36 -2.08 2.35
C ASP A 31 11.53 -2.52 0.90
N ALA A 32 10.73 -3.50 0.47
CA ALA A 32 10.78 -3.99 -0.91
C ALA A 32 10.39 -2.90 -1.91
N LEU A 33 9.44 -2.04 -1.56
CA LEU A 33 8.99 -0.95 -2.45
C LEU A 33 10.09 0.05 -2.76
N GLU A 34 11.04 0.23 -1.85
CA GLU A 34 12.17 1.14 -2.10
C GLU A 34 13.00 0.71 -3.30
N SER A 35 13.14 -0.60 -3.52
CA SER A 35 13.91 -1.17 -4.63
C SER A 35 13.05 -1.60 -5.80
N PHE A 36 11.80 -1.98 -5.54
CA PHE A 36 10.88 -2.55 -6.54
C PHE A 36 9.52 -1.86 -6.47
N PRO A 37 9.43 -0.58 -6.90
CA PRO A 37 8.19 0.18 -6.75
C PRO A 37 7.02 -0.34 -7.56
N GLU A 38 7.25 -1.21 -8.54
CA GLU A 38 6.20 -1.80 -9.36
C GLU A 38 5.83 -3.23 -8.95
N ILE A 39 6.27 -3.67 -7.76
CA ILE A 39 6.03 -5.03 -7.28
C ILE A 39 4.54 -5.33 -7.06
N GLY A 40 3.75 -4.31 -6.71
CA GLY A 40 2.31 -4.48 -6.48
C GLY A 40 1.53 -4.68 -7.76
N SER A 41 0.34 -5.27 -7.63
CA SER A 41 -0.55 -5.51 -8.76
C SER A 41 -1.28 -4.23 -9.16
N PRO A 42 -1.34 -3.89 -10.45
CA PRO A 42 -2.18 -2.80 -10.93
C PRO A 42 -3.65 -3.21 -11.08
N LEU A 43 -3.95 -4.51 -10.95
CA LEU A 43 -5.31 -5.02 -11.01
C LEU A 43 -5.90 -4.91 -9.61
N VAL A 44 -6.62 -3.83 -9.37
CA VAL A 44 -7.18 -3.52 -8.06
C VAL A 44 -8.70 -3.53 -8.11
N PRO A 45 -9.37 -3.73 -6.95
CA PRO A 45 -10.82 -3.60 -6.91
C PRO A 45 -11.28 -2.22 -7.36
N ASP A 46 -12.42 -2.15 -8.04
CA ASP A 46 -12.99 -0.88 -8.52
C ASP A 46 -13.12 0.14 -7.38
N ARG A 47 -13.48 -0.30 -6.20
CA ARG A 47 -13.62 0.56 -5.03
C ARG A 47 -12.31 1.25 -4.66
N ILE A 48 -11.21 0.51 -4.72
CA ILE A 48 -9.88 1.05 -4.45
C ILE A 48 -9.50 2.08 -5.51
N GLU A 49 -9.70 1.75 -6.78
CA GLU A 49 -9.38 2.68 -7.87
C GLU A 49 -10.20 3.96 -7.78
N ARG A 50 -11.50 3.86 -7.45
CA ARG A 50 -12.35 5.03 -7.29
C ARG A 50 -11.89 5.94 -6.15
N GLU A 51 -11.41 5.34 -5.05
CA GLU A 51 -11.01 6.12 -3.88
C GLU A 51 -9.64 6.75 -4.05
N PHE A 52 -8.68 6.02 -4.61
CA PHE A 52 -7.29 6.46 -4.66
C PHE A 52 -6.81 6.91 -6.05
N GLY A 53 -7.60 6.70 -7.08
CA GLY A 53 -7.31 7.16 -8.42
C GLY A 53 -6.63 6.13 -9.32
N PRO A 54 -6.48 6.47 -10.61
CA PRO A 54 -5.82 5.58 -11.56
C PRO A 54 -4.33 5.45 -11.23
N GLY A 55 -3.75 4.30 -11.57
CA GLY A 55 -2.34 4.04 -11.33
C GLY A 55 -2.03 3.50 -9.94
N VAL A 56 -3.06 3.32 -9.10
CA VAL A 56 -2.90 2.73 -7.78
C VAL A 56 -2.54 1.24 -7.93
N ARG A 57 -1.72 0.74 -7.01
CA ARG A 57 -1.32 -0.67 -6.93
C ARG A 57 -1.58 -1.20 -5.54
N THR A 58 -1.72 -2.53 -5.44
CA THR A 58 -1.91 -3.18 -4.15
C THR A 58 -0.95 -4.35 -3.96
N ILE A 59 -0.55 -4.56 -2.71
CA ILE A 59 0.18 -5.76 -2.28
C ILE A 59 -0.65 -6.42 -1.20
N VAL A 60 -0.90 -7.73 -1.34
CA VAL A 60 -1.61 -8.48 -0.32
C VAL A 60 -0.70 -8.74 0.88
N VAL A 61 -1.14 -8.31 2.05
CA VAL A 61 -0.44 -8.53 3.32
C VAL A 61 -1.45 -9.13 4.29
N ALA A 62 -1.36 -10.44 4.50
CA ALA A 62 -2.34 -11.18 5.31
C ALA A 62 -3.76 -10.92 4.77
N LEU A 63 -4.67 -10.36 5.56
CA LEU A 63 -6.04 -10.07 5.16
C LEU A 63 -6.25 -8.61 4.73
N PHE A 64 -5.15 -7.93 4.40
CA PHE A 64 -5.18 -6.53 4.00
C PHE A 64 -4.63 -6.35 2.60
N ASP A 65 -5.05 -5.25 1.96
CA ASP A 65 -4.39 -4.72 0.77
C ASP A 65 -3.60 -3.48 1.18
N LEU A 66 -2.29 -3.53 0.96
CA LEU A 66 -1.43 -2.37 1.09
C LEU A 66 -1.56 -1.56 -0.20
N VAL A 67 -2.12 -0.37 -0.11
CA VAL A 67 -2.46 0.47 -1.26
C VAL A 67 -1.41 1.56 -1.42
N TYR A 68 -0.85 1.68 -2.62
CA TYR A 68 0.14 2.71 -2.89
C TYR A 68 0.06 3.18 -4.34
N THR A 69 0.63 4.35 -4.61
CA THR A 69 0.79 4.90 -5.96
C THR A 69 2.27 5.15 -6.21
N TYR A 70 2.79 4.67 -7.35
CA TYR A 70 4.15 4.95 -7.75
C TYR A 70 4.17 6.11 -8.75
N ARG A 71 4.84 7.19 -8.39
CA ARG A 71 5.01 8.37 -9.24
C ARG A 71 6.41 8.33 -9.83
N SER A 72 6.54 7.68 -10.99
CA SER A 72 7.83 7.43 -11.61
C SER A 72 8.58 8.73 -11.96
N GLY A 73 7.86 9.74 -12.39
CA GLY A 73 8.47 11.02 -12.74
C GLY A 73 9.11 11.75 -11.55
N ALA A 74 8.60 11.51 -10.36
CA ALA A 74 9.14 12.10 -9.13
C ALA A 74 9.98 11.10 -8.32
N ASP A 75 10.04 9.86 -8.76
CA ASP A 75 10.71 8.76 -8.07
C ASP A 75 10.23 8.59 -6.63
N VAL A 76 8.91 8.64 -6.46
CA VAL A 76 8.23 8.59 -5.16
C VAL A 76 7.18 7.48 -5.16
N VAL A 77 7.14 6.71 -4.09
CA VAL A 77 6.03 5.81 -3.77
C VAL A 77 5.21 6.46 -2.67
N GLN A 78 3.95 6.75 -2.97
CA GLN A 78 3.03 7.31 -1.98
C GLN A 78 2.21 6.17 -1.39
N VAL A 79 2.44 5.84 -0.12
CA VAL A 79 1.72 4.79 0.59
C VAL A 79 0.41 5.36 1.09
N GLU A 80 -0.71 4.86 0.56
CA GLU A 80 -2.02 5.49 0.72
C GLU A 80 -2.84 4.92 1.87
N ALA A 81 -2.84 3.58 2.03
CA ALA A 81 -3.74 2.96 2.99
C ALA A 81 -3.39 1.49 3.20
N LEU A 82 -3.92 0.92 4.28
CA LEU A 82 -3.92 -0.51 4.53
C LEU A 82 -5.38 -0.91 4.73
N VAL A 83 -5.98 -1.54 3.73
CA VAL A 83 -7.42 -1.76 3.66
C VAL A 83 -7.74 -3.24 3.89
N PRO A 84 -8.64 -3.57 4.84
CA PRO A 84 -9.08 -4.96 5.00
C PRO A 84 -9.69 -5.47 3.68
N GLN A 85 -9.29 -6.64 3.22
CA GLN A 85 -9.74 -7.16 1.94
C GLN A 85 -11.26 -7.30 1.86
N ARG A 86 -11.90 -7.73 2.93
CA ARG A 86 -13.37 -7.88 2.95
C ARG A 86 -14.10 -6.54 2.78
N ALA A 87 -13.43 -5.41 2.99
CA ALA A 87 -14.01 -4.09 2.79
C ALA A 87 -13.81 -3.59 1.37
N ALA A 88 -12.86 -4.18 0.62
CA ALA A 88 -12.49 -3.74 -0.73
C ALA A 88 -13.05 -4.66 -1.83
N TRP A 89 -13.18 -5.94 -1.54
CA TRP A 89 -13.58 -6.98 -2.53
C TRP A 89 -15.04 -7.45 -2.33
#